data_a5c53d62e8f6416c3d08fc1ae3cb2703
#
_entry.id   a5c53d62e8f6416c3d08fc1ae3cb2703
#
_cell.length_a   1.000
_cell.length_b   1.000
_cell.length_c   1.000
_cell.angle_alpha   90.00
_cell.angle_beta   90.00
_cell.angle_gamma   90.00
#
_symmetry.space_group_name_H-M   'P 1'
#
loop_
_entity.id
_entity.type
_entity.pdbx_description
1 polymer ?
#
loop_
_entity_poly.entity_id
_entity_poly.type
_entity_poly.pdbx_seq_one_letter_code
_entity_poly.pdbx_strand_id
1 'polypeptide(L)'
;GLMYFLKKSGGNMENVFHGIYAGIQVYSLPILTAVTVLAVILGEFYLNRLKSIGRKILRSEDEECDILDYQEEKTGAIGMNISIIVLVCSFIFLSFGYSADYIKSSESARTGFLYTCIVFCICGIYEGFWQVRYVKAIQIAHPYMKGDPSDKNFQKKWLESCDEAEREMIYRSSYKTYMRLNKFIPVLLVVTMICHLFFQTGILAVFAVAA
;
A
#
# COMPACT_ATOMS: atom_id res chain seq x y z
N GLY A 1 -16.98 -41.50 -2.84
CA GLY A 1 -15.85 -41.06 -3.69
C GLY A 1 -15.52 -39.58 -3.51
N LEU A 2 -16.33 -38.66 -4.04
CA LEU A 2 -16.04 -37.21 -4.07
C LEU A 2 -15.96 -36.57 -2.67
N MET A 3 -16.87 -36.94 -1.79
CA MET A 3 -16.93 -36.44 -0.40
C MET A 3 -15.70 -36.86 0.43
N TYR A 4 -15.18 -38.05 0.21
CA TYR A 4 -13.97 -38.55 0.85
C TYR A 4 -12.71 -37.83 0.32
N PHE A 5 -12.66 -37.55 -0.98
CA PHE A 5 -11.57 -36.81 -1.62
C PHE A 5 -11.56 -35.35 -1.15
N LEU A 6 -12.71 -34.70 -1.07
CA LEU A 6 -12.84 -33.32 -0.55
C LEU A 6 -12.45 -33.21 0.92
N LYS A 7 -12.81 -34.20 1.77
CA LYS A 7 -12.43 -34.28 3.18
C LYS A 7 -10.92 -34.50 3.36
N LYS A 8 -10.31 -35.36 2.53
CA LYS A 8 -8.87 -35.62 2.57
C LYS A 8 -8.04 -34.45 2.03
N SER A 9 -8.52 -33.80 0.97
CA SER A 9 -7.90 -32.59 0.42
C SER A 9 -8.04 -31.39 1.37
N GLY A 10 -9.19 -31.25 2.03
CA GLY A 10 -9.44 -30.21 3.03
C GLY A 10 -8.50 -30.31 4.23
N GLY A 11 -8.29 -31.53 4.78
CA GLY A 11 -7.39 -31.73 5.92
C GLY A 11 -5.93 -31.42 5.60
N ASN A 12 -5.47 -31.71 4.37
CA ASN A 12 -4.11 -31.33 3.96
C ASN A 12 -3.96 -29.83 3.77
N MET A 13 -4.97 -29.15 3.21
CA MET A 13 -4.94 -27.68 3.08
C MET A 13 -4.99 -27.00 4.43
N GLU A 14 -5.83 -27.46 5.35
CA GLU A 14 -5.92 -26.93 6.72
C GLU A 14 -4.59 -26.98 7.46
N ASN A 15 -3.87 -28.11 7.37
CA ASN A 15 -2.55 -28.27 7.97
C ASN A 15 -1.51 -27.32 7.34
N VAL A 16 -1.56 -27.10 6.03
CA VAL A 16 -0.67 -26.15 5.34
C VAL A 16 -0.98 -24.71 5.78
N PHE A 17 -2.25 -24.33 5.86
CA PHE A 17 -2.65 -23.02 6.35
C PHE A 17 -2.25 -22.79 7.80
N HIS A 18 -2.43 -23.78 8.68
CA HIS A 18 -1.97 -23.73 10.07
C HIS A 18 -0.45 -23.56 10.17
N GLY A 19 0.32 -24.26 9.33
CA GLY A 19 1.79 -24.12 9.28
C GLY A 19 2.23 -22.73 8.82
N ILE A 20 1.60 -22.19 7.76
CA ILE A 20 1.86 -20.83 7.27
C ILE A 20 1.50 -19.79 8.34
N TYR A 21 0.34 -19.95 8.96
CA TYR A 21 -0.15 -19.04 10.00
C TYR A 21 0.80 -19.02 11.22
N ALA A 22 1.19 -20.19 11.71
CA ALA A 22 2.17 -20.30 12.80
C ALA A 22 3.53 -19.68 12.44
N GLY A 23 3.99 -19.87 11.20
CA GLY A 23 5.20 -19.21 10.70
C GLY A 23 5.07 -17.69 10.69
N ILE A 24 3.95 -17.15 10.20
CA ILE A 24 3.70 -15.70 10.21
C ILE A 24 3.68 -15.16 11.64
N GLN A 25 3.07 -15.87 12.59
CA GLN A 25 3.03 -15.44 14.00
C GLN A 25 4.43 -15.31 14.62
N VAL A 26 5.31 -16.26 14.34
CA VAL A 26 6.68 -16.24 14.88
C VAL A 26 7.56 -15.19 14.23
N TYR A 27 7.41 -15.00 12.92
CA TYR A 27 8.29 -14.14 12.13
C TYR A 27 7.70 -12.76 11.79
N SER A 28 6.49 -12.43 12.25
CA SER A 28 5.82 -11.15 11.93
C SER A 28 6.66 -9.93 12.32
N LEU A 29 7.22 -9.89 13.51
CA LEU A 29 8.06 -8.79 13.99
C LEU A 29 9.34 -8.62 13.16
N PRO A 30 10.19 -9.63 12.96
CA PRO A 30 11.40 -9.48 12.16
C PRO A 30 11.09 -9.16 10.69
N ILE A 31 10.06 -9.75 10.11
CA ILE A 31 9.67 -9.45 8.72
C ILE A 31 9.18 -8.01 8.60
N LEU A 32 8.29 -7.55 9.49
CA LEU A 32 7.80 -6.16 9.46
C LEU A 32 8.94 -5.15 9.66
N THR A 33 9.89 -5.47 10.56
CA THR A 33 11.08 -4.64 10.76
C THR A 33 11.92 -4.57 9.50
N ALA A 34 12.18 -5.72 8.84
CA ALA A 34 12.91 -5.77 7.58
C ALA A 34 12.21 -5.00 6.46
N VAL A 35 10.88 -5.15 6.33
CA VAL A 35 10.06 -4.41 5.36
C VAL A 35 10.16 -2.90 5.62
N THR A 36 10.07 -2.47 6.88
CA THR A 36 10.19 -1.04 7.25
C THR A 36 11.57 -0.48 6.90
N VAL A 37 12.64 -1.21 7.20
CA VAL A 37 14.02 -0.79 6.86
C VAL A 37 14.20 -0.68 5.35
N LEU A 38 13.73 -1.67 4.59
CA LEU A 38 13.77 -1.63 3.12
C LEU A 38 12.94 -0.47 2.56
N ALA A 39 11.79 -0.20 3.14
CA ALA A 39 10.94 0.94 2.77
C ALA A 39 11.67 2.26 2.93
N VAL A 40 12.37 2.47 4.06
CA VAL A 40 13.17 3.67 4.29
C VAL A 40 14.29 3.79 3.25
N ILE A 41 15.05 2.72 3.01
CA ILE A 41 16.17 2.73 2.06
C ILE A 41 15.67 3.05 0.63
N LEU A 42 14.66 2.33 0.16
CA LEU A 42 14.11 2.51 -1.17
C LEU A 42 13.38 3.87 -1.30
N GLY A 43 12.62 4.25 -0.29
CA GLY A 43 11.93 5.54 -0.26
C GLY A 43 12.89 6.72 -0.38
N GLU A 44 13.99 6.74 0.39
CA GLU A 44 15.00 7.79 0.30
C GLU A 44 15.75 7.75 -1.04
N PHE A 45 16.04 6.56 -1.57
CA PHE A 45 16.68 6.42 -2.88
C PHE A 45 15.82 7.03 -3.99
N TYR A 46 14.53 6.66 -4.07
CA TYR A 46 13.63 7.20 -5.10
C TYR A 46 13.35 8.69 -4.91
N LEU A 47 13.21 9.16 -3.67
CA LEU A 47 13.01 10.57 -3.38
C LEU A 47 14.21 11.44 -3.79
N ASN A 48 15.43 10.98 -3.51
CA ASN A 48 16.65 11.68 -3.91
C ASN A 48 16.81 11.69 -5.44
N ARG A 49 16.48 10.58 -6.10
CA ARG A 49 16.47 10.48 -7.57
C ARG A 49 15.47 11.46 -8.16
N LEU A 50 14.25 11.52 -7.63
CA LEU A 50 13.19 12.44 -8.06
C LEU A 50 13.65 13.90 -7.96
N LYS A 51 14.19 14.30 -6.81
CA LYS A 51 14.75 15.64 -6.61
C LYS A 51 15.89 15.97 -7.57
N SER A 52 16.70 14.97 -7.93
CA SER A 52 17.79 15.15 -8.90
C SER A 52 17.24 15.38 -10.30
N ILE A 53 16.22 14.62 -10.72
CA ILE A 53 15.56 14.80 -12.01
C ILE A 53 14.86 16.17 -12.05
N GLY A 54 14.08 16.53 -11.04
CA GLY A 54 13.39 17.82 -10.99
C GLY A 54 14.34 19.04 -11.08
N ARG A 55 15.53 18.95 -10.48
CA ARG A 55 16.56 19.99 -10.65
C ARG A 55 17.17 20.04 -12.06
N LYS A 56 17.17 18.92 -12.79
CA LYS A 56 17.62 18.89 -14.20
C LYS A 56 16.56 19.52 -15.10
N ILE A 57 15.28 19.18 -14.90
CA ILE A 57 14.15 19.77 -15.64
C ILE A 57 14.24 21.31 -15.63
N LEU A 58 14.49 21.91 -14.45
CA LEU A 58 14.62 23.36 -14.31
C LEU A 58 15.81 23.99 -15.08
N ARG A 59 16.75 23.18 -15.59
CA ARG A 59 17.97 23.64 -16.25
C ARG A 59 18.07 23.19 -17.70
N SER A 60 17.18 22.29 -18.15
CA SER A 60 17.19 21.73 -19.50
C SER A 60 16.47 22.65 -20.47
N GLU A 61 16.86 22.57 -21.74
CA GLU A 61 16.16 23.16 -22.87
C GLU A 61 15.02 22.25 -23.34
N ASP A 62 14.07 22.78 -24.11
CA ASP A 62 12.77 22.14 -24.41
C ASP A 62 12.85 20.68 -24.93
N GLU A 63 13.85 20.34 -25.76
CA GLU A 63 13.97 18.97 -26.32
C GLU A 63 14.37 17.90 -25.28
N GLU A 64 15.13 18.26 -24.23
CA GLU A 64 15.52 17.35 -23.18
C GLU A 64 14.44 17.24 -22.08
N CYS A 65 13.56 18.22 -22.01
CA CYS A 65 12.53 18.33 -20.97
C CYS A 65 11.57 17.16 -21.03
N ASP A 66 11.05 16.78 -22.20
CA ASP A 66 10.10 15.67 -22.38
C ASP A 66 10.64 14.32 -21.87
N ILE A 67 11.94 14.08 -22.08
CA ILE A 67 12.58 12.84 -21.62
C ILE A 67 12.72 12.83 -20.10
N LEU A 68 13.05 13.98 -19.53
CA LEU A 68 13.21 14.13 -18.09
C LEU A 68 11.87 14.07 -17.37
N ASP A 69 10.82 14.65 -17.93
CA ASP A 69 9.45 14.58 -17.42
C ASP A 69 8.96 13.12 -17.38
N TYR A 70 9.18 12.37 -18.46
CA TYR A 70 8.87 10.94 -18.46
C TYR A 70 9.65 10.16 -17.41
N GLN A 71 10.94 10.50 -17.18
CA GLN A 71 11.74 9.87 -16.13
C GLN A 71 11.25 10.23 -14.73
N GLU A 72 10.79 11.47 -14.54
CA GLU A 72 10.19 11.94 -13.28
C GLU A 72 8.92 11.17 -12.98
N GLU A 73 7.97 11.12 -13.90
CA GLU A 73 6.72 10.37 -13.77
C GLU A 73 6.97 8.89 -13.45
N LYS A 74 7.86 8.25 -14.20
CA LYS A 74 8.21 6.85 -13.98
C LYS A 74 8.84 6.62 -12.61
N THR A 75 9.77 7.48 -12.22
CA THR A 75 10.46 7.38 -10.92
C THR A 75 9.49 7.61 -9.77
N GLY A 76 8.61 8.59 -9.92
CA GLY A 76 7.55 8.90 -8.98
C GLY A 76 6.54 7.76 -8.83
N ALA A 77 6.06 7.21 -9.97
CA ALA A 77 5.13 6.09 -9.98
C ALA A 77 5.71 4.84 -9.28
N ILE A 78 7.00 4.53 -9.50
CA ILE A 78 7.65 3.41 -8.82
C ILE A 78 7.73 3.67 -7.31
N GLY A 79 8.15 4.86 -6.88
CA GLY A 79 8.22 5.23 -5.47
C GLY A 79 6.86 5.13 -4.76
N MET A 80 5.81 5.66 -5.36
CA MET A 80 4.44 5.58 -4.83
C MET A 80 3.93 4.14 -4.76
N ASN A 81 4.18 3.31 -5.78
CA ASN A 81 3.78 1.90 -5.75
C ASN A 81 4.50 1.14 -4.63
N ILE A 82 5.79 1.39 -4.40
CA ILE A 82 6.54 0.80 -3.28
C ILE A 82 5.91 1.19 -1.94
N SER A 83 5.61 2.48 -1.74
CA SER A 83 4.95 2.99 -0.54
C SER A 83 3.62 2.30 -0.27
N ILE A 84 2.76 2.16 -1.29
CA ILE A 84 1.48 1.46 -1.17
C ILE A 84 1.67 -0.02 -0.82
N ILE A 85 2.59 -0.71 -1.49
CA ILE A 85 2.88 -2.13 -1.23
C ILE A 85 3.37 -2.31 0.21
N VAL A 86 4.26 -1.45 0.68
CA VAL A 86 4.79 -1.49 2.05
C VAL A 86 3.66 -1.33 3.08
N LEU A 87 2.77 -0.36 2.89
CA LEU A 87 1.62 -0.16 3.77
C LEU A 87 0.70 -1.38 3.79
N VAL A 88 0.34 -1.91 2.62
CA VAL A 88 -0.50 -3.12 2.51
C VAL A 88 0.16 -4.31 3.18
N CYS A 89 1.45 -4.57 2.93
CA CYS A 89 2.20 -5.64 3.59
C CYS A 89 2.23 -5.44 5.11
N SER A 90 2.44 -4.21 5.58
CA SER A 90 2.46 -3.90 7.01
C SER A 90 1.13 -4.23 7.70
N PHE A 91 -0.01 -3.90 7.06
CA PHE A 91 -1.33 -4.28 7.55
C PHE A 91 -1.54 -5.79 7.55
N ILE A 92 -1.09 -6.49 6.50
CA ILE A 92 -1.20 -7.95 6.41
C ILE A 92 -0.42 -8.61 7.54
N PHE A 93 0.85 -8.24 7.75
CA PHE A 93 1.67 -8.84 8.80
C PHE A 93 1.16 -8.53 10.20
N LEU A 94 0.64 -7.34 10.46
CA LEU A 94 0.01 -7.01 11.74
C LEU A 94 -1.27 -7.83 11.95
N SER A 95 -2.13 -7.94 10.94
CA SER A 95 -3.43 -8.62 11.05
C SER A 95 -3.31 -10.14 11.14
N PHE A 96 -2.41 -10.75 10.36
CA PHE A 96 -2.21 -12.20 10.36
C PHE A 96 -1.21 -12.68 11.43
N GLY A 97 -0.28 -11.83 11.84
CA GLY A 97 0.72 -12.18 12.86
C GLY A 97 0.14 -12.33 14.26
N TYR A 98 -1.02 -11.72 14.55
CA TYR A 98 -1.55 -11.69 15.90
C TYR A 98 -3.07 -11.89 15.94
N SER A 99 -3.51 -12.95 16.63
CA SER A 99 -4.91 -13.16 17.01
C SER A 99 -5.08 -12.87 18.50
N ALA A 100 -6.31 -12.60 18.92
CA ALA A 100 -6.62 -12.34 20.33
C ALA A 100 -6.20 -13.51 21.24
N ASP A 101 -6.36 -14.75 20.75
CA ASP A 101 -6.00 -15.96 21.49
C ASP A 101 -4.48 -16.13 21.58
N TYR A 102 -3.76 -15.83 20.48
CA TYR A 102 -2.30 -15.87 20.48
C TYR A 102 -1.71 -14.83 21.44
N ILE A 103 -2.21 -13.59 21.43
CA ILE A 103 -1.76 -12.52 22.34
C ILE A 103 -1.97 -12.91 23.82
N LYS A 104 -3.07 -13.64 24.11
CA LYS A 104 -3.37 -14.12 25.47
C LYS A 104 -2.57 -15.37 25.86
N SER A 105 -2.01 -16.10 24.92
CA SER A 105 -1.39 -17.40 25.17
C SER A 105 -0.09 -17.33 25.96
N SER A 106 0.68 -16.23 25.83
CA SER A 106 1.95 -16.06 26.52
C SER A 106 2.33 -14.58 26.71
N GLU A 107 3.19 -14.32 27.68
CA GLU A 107 3.77 -12.97 27.87
C GLU A 107 4.68 -12.56 26.71
N SER A 108 5.41 -13.51 26.15
CA SER A 108 6.24 -13.28 24.95
C SER A 108 5.41 -12.85 23.75
N ALA A 109 4.26 -13.50 23.50
CA ALA A 109 3.35 -13.11 22.41
C ALA A 109 2.80 -11.70 22.58
N ARG A 110 2.43 -11.34 23.82
CA ARG A 110 1.95 -9.98 24.16
C ARG A 110 3.02 -8.91 23.92
N THR A 111 4.22 -9.19 24.38
CA THR A 111 5.37 -8.28 24.21
C THR A 111 5.74 -8.15 22.73
N GLY A 112 5.75 -9.26 21.99
CA GLY A 112 5.96 -9.28 20.55
C GLY A 112 4.92 -8.46 19.78
N PHE A 113 3.65 -8.57 20.16
CA PHE A 113 2.57 -7.73 19.61
C PHE A 113 2.81 -6.25 19.82
N LEU A 114 3.17 -5.84 21.04
CA LEU A 114 3.45 -4.42 21.34
C LEU A 114 4.60 -3.88 20.48
N TYR A 115 5.71 -4.62 20.37
CA TYR A 115 6.81 -4.19 19.50
C TYR A 115 6.40 -4.13 18.02
N THR A 116 5.59 -5.08 17.55
CA THR A 116 5.09 -5.06 16.17
C THR A 116 4.18 -3.85 15.92
N CYS A 117 3.32 -3.49 16.87
CA CYS A 117 2.52 -2.26 16.80
C CYS A 117 3.40 -1.00 16.74
N ILE A 118 4.47 -0.94 17.54
CA ILE A 118 5.41 0.19 17.52
C ILE A 118 6.09 0.30 16.14
N VAL A 119 6.61 -0.81 15.60
CA VAL A 119 7.24 -0.83 14.28
C VAL A 119 6.23 -0.45 13.18
N PHE A 120 5.00 -0.95 13.27
CA PHE A 120 3.92 -0.58 12.35
C PHE A 120 3.60 0.93 12.39
N CYS A 121 3.52 1.51 13.57
CA CYS A 121 3.32 2.96 13.73
C CYS A 121 4.49 3.77 13.14
N ILE A 122 5.73 3.34 13.39
CA ILE A 122 6.93 3.97 12.83
C ILE A 122 6.89 3.91 11.29
N CYS A 123 6.55 2.75 10.72
CA CYS A 123 6.39 2.57 9.29
C CYS A 123 5.33 3.52 8.71
N GLY A 124 4.13 3.55 9.30
CA GLY A 124 3.03 4.42 8.86
C GLY A 124 3.36 5.91 8.94
N ILE A 125 4.03 6.34 10.01
CA ILE A 125 4.49 7.73 10.17
C ILE A 125 5.53 8.06 9.10
N TYR A 126 6.52 7.18 8.87
CA TYR A 126 7.52 7.38 7.82
C TYR A 126 6.87 7.51 6.45
N GLU A 127 5.95 6.60 6.08
CA GLU A 127 5.26 6.62 4.78
C GLU A 127 4.42 7.90 4.61
N GLY A 128 3.74 8.36 5.65
CA GLY A 128 3.01 9.63 5.63
C GLY A 128 3.93 10.83 5.36
N PHE A 129 5.05 10.92 6.06
CA PHE A 129 6.06 11.96 5.82
C PHE A 129 6.70 11.84 4.45
N TRP A 130 6.95 10.62 3.98
CA TRP A 130 7.51 10.39 2.65
C TRP A 130 6.58 10.90 1.55
N GLN A 131 5.27 10.65 1.64
CA GLN A 131 4.30 11.16 0.67
C GLN A 131 4.27 12.69 0.61
N VAL A 132 4.36 13.37 1.76
CA VAL A 132 4.47 14.84 1.80
C VAL A 132 5.75 15.31 1.12
N ARG A 133 6.88 14.66 1.37
CA ARG A 133 8.18 14.99 0.77
C ARG A 133 8.21 14.69 -0.73
N TYR A 134 7.48 13.65 -1.17
CA TYR A 134 7.29 13.30 -2.57
C TYR A 134 6.59 14.42 -3.34
N VAL A 135 5.45 14.91 -2.84
CA VAL A 135 4.73 16.02 -3.46
C VAL A 135 5.60 17.28 -3.54
N LYS A 136 6.32 17.61 -2.46
CA LYS A 136 7.26 18.75 -2.46
C LYS A 136 8.41 18.58 -3.46
N ALA A 137 8.83 17.33 -3.73
CA ALA A 137 9.86 17.06 -4.72
C ALA A 137 9.36 17.28 -6.16
N ILE A 138 8.10 16.94 -6.46
CA ILE A 138 7.46 17.25 -7.74
C ILE A 138 7.30 18.78 -7.91
N GLN A 139 6.91 19.49 -6.87
CA GLN A 139 6.78 20.95 -6.91
C GLN A 139 8.10 21.68 -7.19
N ILE A 140 9.25 21.02 -7.04
CA ILE A 140 10.55 21.59 -7.46
C ILE A 140 10.62 21.67 -8.99
N ALA A 141 10.20 20.61 -9.69
CA ALA A 141 10.20 20.59 -11.16
C ALA A 141 9.06 21.45 -11.74
N HIS A 142 7.92 21.44 -11.07
CA HIS A 142 6.68 22.09 -11.52
C HIS A 142 6.23 23.18 -10.52
N PRO A 143 6.88 24.36 -10.49
CA PRO A 143 6.60 25.42 -9.50
C PRO A 143 5.19 26.02 -9.62
N TYR A 144 4.50 25.81 -10.74
CA TYR A 144 3.13 26.24 -10.96
C TYR A 144 2.11 25.36 -10.21
N MET A 145 2.46 24.13 -9.88
CA MET A 145 1.62 23.23 -9.09
C MET A 145 1.54 23.70 -7.64
N LYS A 146 0.34 24.10 -7.21
CA LYS A 146 0.10 24.74 -5.91
C LYS A 146 -0.60 23.77 -4.94
N GLY A 147 -0.32 23.94 -3.67
CA GLY A 147 -0.97 23.25 -2.58
C GLY A 147 0.05 22.71 -1.58
N ASP A 148 -0.27 22.77 -0.30
CA ASP A 148 0.49 22.09 0.75
C ASP A 148 -0.15 20.70 0.94
N PRO A 149 0.62 19.61 0.78
CA PRO A 149 0.10 18.25 0.96
C PRO A 149 -0.45 17.98 2.38
N SER A 150 -0.14 18.83 3.34
CA SER A 150 -0.69 18.75 4.71
C SER A 150 -2.04 19.48 4.87
N ASP A 151 -2.48 20.24 3.85
CA ASP A 151 -3.75 20.97 3.89
C ASP A 151 -4.92 20.06 3.44
N LYS A 152 -6.05 20.16 4.15
CA LYS A 152 -7.30 19.46 3.78
C LYS A 152 -7.79 19.78 2.37
N ASN A 153 -7.50 20.97 1.87
CA ASN A 153 -7.88 21.43 0.53
C ASN A 153 -6.79 21.18 -0.53
N PHE A 154 -5.76 20.40 -0.21
CA PHE A 154 -4.65 20.11 -1.10
C PHE A 154 -5.10 19.64 -2.48
N GLN A 155 -5.93 18.61 -2.53
CA GLN A 155 -6.43 18.00 -3.77
C GLN A 155 -7.11 19.02 -4.69
N LYS A 156 -7.91 19.92 -4.12
CA LYS A 156 -8.59 20.97 -4.87
C LYS A 156 -7.60 22.00 -5.42
N LYS A 157 -6.70 22.50 -4.57
CA LYS A 157 -5.67 23.48 -4.97
C LYS A 157 -4.73 22.91 -6.03
N TRP A 158 -4.36 21.64 -5.89
CA TRP A 158 -3.53 20.93 -6.86
C TRP A 158 -4.23 20.85 -8.22
N LEU A 159 -5.46 20.38 -8.27
CA LEU A 159 -6.24 20.25 -9.50
C LEU A 159 -6.51 21.62 -10.16
N GLU A 160 -6.74 22.67 -9.37
CA GLU A 160 -6.93 24.04 -9.88
C GLU A 160 -5.65 24.62 -10.49
N SER A 161 -4.48 24.17 -10.05
CA SER A 161 -3.17 24.61 -10.55
C SER A 161 -2.68 23.84 -11.77
N CYS A 162 -3.28 22.69 -12.08
CA CYS A 162 -2.99 21.91 -13.28
C CYS A 162 -3.50 22.62 -14.55
N ASP A 163 -2.79 22.44 -15.66
CA ASP A 163 -3.27 22.87 -16.96
C ASP A 163 -4.44 21.99 -17.47
N GLU A 164 -4.97 22.29 -18.65
CA GLU A 164 -6.12 21.59 -19.19
C GLU A 164 -5.78 20.12 -19.55
N ALA A 165 -4.60 19.88 -20.10
CA ALA A 165 -4.15 18.54 -20.48
C ALA A 165 -3.89 17.66 -19.24
N GLU A 166 -3.25 18.20 -18.22
CA GLU A 166 -3.03 17.55 -16.93
C GLU A 166 -4.36 17.20 -16.24
N ARG A 167 -5.31 18.13 -16.21
CA ARG A 167 -6.65 17.89 -15.67
C ARG A 167 -7.39 16.79 -16.41
N GLU A 168 -7.35 16.81 -17.75
CA GLU A 168 -7.97 15.76 -18.55
C GLU A 168 -7.33 14.39 -18.24
N MET A 169 -6.01 14.33 -18.10
CA MET A 169 -5.28 13.11 -17.73
C MET A 169 -5.72 12.57 -16.36
N ILE A 170 -5.86 13.46 -15.37
CA ILE A 170 -6.36 13.11 -14.03
C ILE A 170 -7.79 12.57 -14.11
N TYR A 171 -8.70 13.25 -14.81
CA TYR A 171 -10.08 12.80 -14.96
C TYR A 171 -10.19 11.47 -15.69
N ARG A 172 -9.45 11.28 -16.76
CA ARG A 172 -9.40 10.03 -17.52
C ARG A 172 -8.85 8.86 -16.68
N SER A 173 -7.82 9.12 -15.90
CA SER A 173 -7.24 8.13 -14.97
C SER A 173 -8.24 7.78 -13.85
N SER A 174 -8.87 8.77 -13.26
CA SER A 174 -9.89 8.60 -12.22
C SER A 174 -11.09 7.81 -12.74
N TYR A 175 -11.57 8.11 -13.94
CA TYR A 175 -12.65 7.37 -14.58
C TYR A 175 -12.28 5.90 -14.85
N LYS A 176 -11.08 5.66 -15.36
CA LYS A 176 -10.59 4.28 -15.57
C LYS A 176 -10.51 3.51 -14.25
N THR A 177 -10.04 4.16 -13.19
CA THR A 177 -9.96 3.58 -11.86
C THR A 177 -11.35 3.25 -11.30
N TYR A 178 -12.29 4.18 -11.40
CA TYR A 178 -13.68 3.96 -11.01
C TYR A 178 -14.31 2.77 -11.75
N MET A 179 -14.13 2.69 -13.06
CA MET A 179 -14.63 1.57 -13.87
C MET A 179 -14.00 0.22 -13.51
N ARG A 180 -12.72 0.21 -13.09
CA ARG A 180 -12.06 -1.00 -12.59
C ARG A 180 -12.60 -1.40 -11.22
N LEU A 181 -12.76 -0.46 -10.32
CA LEU A 181 -13.32 -0.69 -8.98
C LEU A 181 -14.74 -1.27 -9.07
N ASN A 182 -15.60 -0.71 -9.92
CA ASN A 182 -16.95 -1.21 -10.14
C ASN A 182 -17.01 -2.67 -10.63
N LYS A 183 -15.96 -3.14 -11.31
CA LYS A 183 -15.84 -4.55 -11.71
C LYS A 183 -15.21 -5.40 -10.61
N PHE A 184 -14.27 -4.85 -9.85
CA PHE A 184 -13.51 -5.59 -8.86
C PHE A 184 -14.31 -5.82 -7.57
N ILE A 185 -15.09 -4.83 -7.12
CA ILE A 185 -15.89 -4.92 -5.89
C ILE A 185 -16.86 -6.11 -5.89
N PRO A 186 -17.69 -6.35 -6.94
CA PRO A 186 -18.55 -7.52 -6.97
C PRO A 186 -17.78 -8.85 -6.94
N VAL A 187 -16.62 -8.93 -7.61
CA VAL A 187 -15.78 -10.13 -7.58
C VAL A 187 -15.27 -10.37 -6.16
N LEU A 188 -14.80 -9.31 -5.49
CA LEU A 188 -14.32 -9.38 -4.12
C LEU A 188 -15.44 -9.80 -3.15
N LEU A 189 -16.66 -9.30 -3.36
CA LEU A 189 -17.86 -9.72 -2.62
C LEU A 189 -18.11 -11.23 -2.75
N VAL A 190 -18.10 -11.75 -3.97
CA VAL A 190 -18.28 -13.19 -4.20
C VAL A 190 -17.17 -14.00 -3.53
N VAL A 191 -15.92 -13.56 -3.64
CA VAL A 191 -14.78 -14.23 -2.99
C VAL A 191 -14.93 -14.22 -1.47
N THR A 192 -15.29 -13.10 -0.86
CA THR A 192 -15.49 -13.01 0.61
C THR A 192 -16.66 -13.87 1.09
N MET A 193 -17.75 -13.97 0.29
CA MET A 193 -18.86 -14.87 0.58
C MET A 193 -18.42 -16.34 0.53
N ILE A 194 -17.67 -16.74 -0.49
CA ILE A 194 -17.11 -18.08 -0.61
C ILE A 194 -16.19 -18.39 0.57
N CYS A 195 -15.28 -17.47 0.90
CA CYS A 195 -14.40 -17.62 2.06
C CYS A 195 -15.21 -17.76 3.37
N HIS A 196 -16.28 -16.99 3.54
CA HIS A 196 -17.13 -17.13 4.71
C HIS A 196 -17.80 -18.52 4.80
N LEU A 197 -18.31 -19.04 3.68
CA LEU A 197 -18.97 -20.34 3.64
C LEU A 197 -18.02 -21.52 3.91
N PHE A 198 -16.80 -21.47 3.39
CA PHE A 198 -15.84 -22.58 3.50
C PHE A 198 -14.94 -22.50 4.72
N PHE A 199 -14.58 -21.29 5.18
CA PHE A 199 -13.60 -21.08 6.24
C PHE A 199 -14.18 -20.41 7.50
N GLN A 200 -15.50 -20.16 7.54
CA GLN A 200 -16.16 -19.49 8.67
C GLN A 200 -15.48 -18.18 9.11
N THR A 201 -14.94 -17.41 8.16
CA THR A 201 -14.19 -16.19 8.40
C THR A 201 -15.01 -15.04 9.02
N GLY A 202 -16.30 -15.26 9.27
CA GLY A 202 -17.21 -14.25 9.80
C GLY A 202 -17.83 -13.37 8.71
N ILE A 203 -19.08 -13.00 8.91
CA ILE A 203 -19.88 -12.21 7.94
C ILE A 203 -19.41 -10.75 7.86
N LEU A 204 -18.60 -10.29 8.84
CA LEU A 204 -18.11 -8.91 8.92
C LEU A 204 -17.29 -8.51 7.69
N ALA A 205 -16.50 -9.45 7.12
CA ALA A 205 -15.72 -9.20 5.92
C ALA A 205 -16.62 -8.90 4.70
N VAL A 206 -17.76 -9.59 4.58
CA VAL A 206 -18.74 -9.37 3.52
C VAL A 206 -19.38 -7.99 3.65
N PHE A 207 -19.75 -7.58 4.87
CA PHE A 207 -20.28 -6.25 5.12
C PHE A 207 -19.25 -5.14 4.84
N ALA A 208 -17.98 -5.34 5.23
CA ALA A 208 -16.92 -4.36 5.01
C ALA A 208 -16.63 -4.12 3.51
N VAL A 209 -16.85 -5.13 2.66
CA VAL A 209 -16.67 -4.99 1.20
C VAL A 209 -17.92 -4.40 0.55
N ALA A 210 -19.12 -4.63 1.14
CA ALA A 210 -20.39 -4.14 0.60
C ALA A 210 -20.68 -2.67 0.92
N ALA A 211 -20.05 -2.11 1.98
CA ALA A 211 -20.17 -0.72 2.42
C ALA A 211 -19.34 0.25 1.59
#